data_8381208eeb1da837694e95b421fa09fb
#
_entry.id   8381208eeb1da837694e95b421fa09fb
#
_cell.length_a   1.000
_cell.length_b   1.000
_cell.length_c   1.000
_cell.angle_alpha   90.00
_cell.angle_beta   90.00
_cell.angle_gamma   90.00
#
_symmetry.space_group_name_H-M   'P 1'
#
loop_
_entity.id
_entity.type
_entity.pdbx_description
1 polymer ?
#
loop_
_entity_poly.entity_id
_entity_poly.type
_entity_poly.pdbx_seq_one_letter_code
_entity_poly.pdbx_strand_id
1 'polypeptide(L)'
;MAVQTLHIHLVSDSTGETVHQVARACLAQFADVKIIEHVWTLVRTPAHLEALFEGLDRNPGILLMSIIDQNLRSSIEKTCRSKGVPAVSVLDPVVNMLTTVLGQAMTNLPGGQRRLDTAYFARMAAVDFAVSHDDGMNMSNLKKADMLIVGISRTSKTPTSMYLAHRGYKVANYALVPKVPFPQHYLDGLDLFVVGLTNDPKRLSQIRRTRQAAMQDNANEDYADIDQITDEVRNARRLFASNGWPVIDVTRRSVEETAAAILQYYTKWAETRS
;
A
#
# COMPACT_ATOMS: atom_id res chain seq x y z
N MET A 1 -30.58 -17.25 4.22
CA MET A 1 -30.20 -17.05 5.64
C MET A 1 -30.09 -15.56 5.90
N ALA A 2 -30.50 -15.07 7.09
CA ALA A 2 -30.32 -13.64 7.41
C ALA A 2 -28.80 -13.35 7.48
N VAL A 3 -28.37 -12.29 6.81
CA VAL A 3 -26.96 -11.83 6.90
C VAL A 3 -26.71 -11.39 8.34
N GLN A 4 -25.76 -12.04 9.02
CA GLN A 4 -25.38 -11.67 10.38
C GLN A 4 -24.71 -10.31 10.36
N THR A 5 -25.18 -9.37 11.18
CA THR A 5 -24.55 -8.05 11.34
C THR A 5 -23.63 -8.08 12.55
N LEU A 6 -22.37 -7.68 12.35
CA LEU A 6 -21.35 -7.56 13.40
C LEU A 6 -20.93 -6.09 13.54
N HIS A 7 -21.06 -5.53 14.73
CA HIS A 7 -20.45 -4.25 15.10
C HIS A 7 -19.02 -4.50 15.59
N ILE A 8 -18.06 -3.76 15.05
CA ILE A 8 -16.65 -3.83 15.45
C ILE A 8 -16.16 -2.44 15.85
N HIS A 9 -15.63 -2.32 17.06
CA HIS A 9 -15.04 -1.08 17.56
C HIS A 9 -13.53 -1.14 17.42
N LEU A 10 -12.97 -0.22 16.62
CA LEU A 10 -11.54 -0.10 16.35
C LEU A 10 -10.99 1.06 17.17
N VAL A 11 -10.19 0.77 18.18
CA VAL A 11 -9.79 1.75 19.20
C VAL A 11 -8.27 1.96 19.17
N SER A 12 -7.84 3.22 19.16
CA SER A 12 -6.41 3.57 19.13
C SER A 12 -6.13 4.87 19.90
N ASP A 13 -4.99 4.92 20.59
CA ASP A 13 -4.42 6.15 21.17
C ASP A 13 -3.67 7.01 20.13
N SER A 14 -3.65 6.58 18.87
CA SER A 14 -3.08 7.27 17.72
C SER A 14 -4.11 7.34 16.58
N THR A 15 -3.67 7.22 15.31
CA THR A 15 -4.54 7.37 14.12
C THR A 15 -5.42 6.16 13.84
N GLY A 16 -5.18 5.01 14.48
CA GLY A 16 -5.98 3.80 14.30
C GLY A 16 -5.63 2.97 13.06
N GLU A 17 -4.64 3.38 12.27
CA GLU A 17 -4.30 2.68 11.03
C GLU A 17 -3.92 1.21 11.26
N THR A 18 -3.10 0.93 12.28
CA THR A 18 -2.64 -0.43 12.58
C THR A 18 -3.82 -1.35 12.92
N VAL A 19 -4.69 -0.94 13.84
CA VAL A 19 -5.85 -1.75 14.23
C VAL A 19 -6.82 -1.94 13.06
N HIS A 20 -7.00 -0.92 12.22
CA HIS A 20 -7.84 -1.01 11.03
C HIS A 20 -7.28 -2.00 10.00
N GLN A 21 -5.97 -1.97 9.73
CA GLN A 21 -5.33 -2.92 8.81
C GLN A 21 -5.43 -4.37 9.31
N VAL A 22 -5.20 -4.61 10.61
CA VAL A 22 -5.36 -5.93 11.21
C VAL A 22 -6.82 -6.39 11.12
N ALA A 23 -7.78 -5.53 11.47
CA ALA A 23 -9.20 -5.84 11.37
C ALA A 23 -9.57 -6.24 9.93
N ARG A 24 -9.20 -5.46 8.93
CA ARG A 24 -9.47 -5.76 7.52
C ARG A 24 -8.88 -7.08 7.07
N ALA A 25 -7.63 -7.37 7.45
CA ALA A 25 -6.96 -8.61 7.10
C ALA A 25 -7.68 -9.84 7.69
N CYS A 26 -8.14 -9.73 8.95
CA CYS A 26 -8.89 -10.79 9.62
C CYS A 26 -10.30 -10.95 9.04
N LEU A 27 -11.04 -9.84 8.87
CA LEU A 27 -12.42 -9.84 8.39
C LEU A 27 -12.55 -10.38 6.95
N ALA A 28 -11.53 -10.20 6.11
CA ALA A 28 -11.48 -10.74 4.75
C ALA A 28 -11.53 -12.29 4.70
N GLN A 29 -11.34 -12.98 5.84
CA GLN A 29 -11.45 -14.44 5.94
C GLN A 29 -12.89 -14.94 6.18
N PHE A 30 -13.84 -14.03 6.40
CA PHE A 30 -15.23 -14.37 6.70
C PHE A 30 -16.15 -13.88 5.56
N ALA A 31 -16.88 -14.81 4.97
CA ALA A 31 -17.91 -14.50 3.96
C ALA A 31 -19.29 -14.26 4.63
N ASP A 32 -20.15 -13.56 3.93
CA ASP A 32 -21.56 -13.37 4.27
C ASP A 32 -21.86 -12.71 5.64
N VAL A 33 -20.95 -11.86 6.13
CA VAL A 33 -21.12 -11.06 7.34
C VAL A 33 -21.19 -9.59 6.97
N LYS A 34 -22.23 -8.88 7.42
CA LYS A 34 -22.32 -7.42 7.31
C LYS A 34 -21.55 -6.80 8.48
N ILE A 35 -20.42 -6.14 8.18
CA ILE A 35 -19.61 -5.46 9.17
C ILE A 35 -20.01 -4.00 9.27
N ILE A 36 -20.16 -3.50 10.51
CA ILE A 36 -20.34 -2.08 10.82
C ILE A 36 -19.18 -1.65 11.71
N GLU A 37 -18.28 -0.85 11.15
CA GLU A 37 -17.09 -0.36 11.84
C GLU A 37 -17.38 0.92 12.62
N HIS A 38 -16.94 0.98 13.87
CA HIS A 38 -16.93 2.15 14.74
C HIS A 38 -15.50 2.50 15.09
N VAL A 39 -14.98 3.60 14.53
CA VAL A 39 -13.57 3.98 14.65
C VAL A 39 -13.40 5.04 15.75
N TRP A 40 -12.50 4.74 16.71
CA TRP A 40 -12.17 5.58 17.87
C TRP A 40 -10.66 5.87 17.86
N THR A 41 -10.32 7.03 17.35
CA THR A 41 -8.91 7.46 17.25
C THR A 41 -8.58 8.46 18.35
N LEU A 42 -7.28 8.58 18.66
CA LEU A 42 -6.75 9.54 19.65
C LEU A 42 -7.41 9.38 21.04
N VAL A 43 -7.74 8.15 21.42
CA VAL A 43 -8.33 7.85 22.72
C VAL A 43 -7.25 8.00 23.79
N ARG A 44 -7.21 9.15 24.47
CA ARG A 44 -6.14 9.53 25.40
C ARG A 44 -6.65 10.15 26.71
N THR A 45 -7.94 10.44 26.80
CA THR A 45 -8.53 11.14 27.94
C THR A 45 -9.71 10.36 28.51
N PRO A 46 -10.08 10.58 29.79
CA PRO A 46 -11.30 9.99 30.38
C PRO A 46 -12.55 10.26 29.56
N ALA A 47 -12.72 11.46 29.02
CA ALA A 47 -13.88 11.81 28.20
C ALA A 47 -13.94 10.97 26.89
N HIS A 48 -12.80 10.65 26.30
CA HIS A 48 -12.75 9.73 25.14
C HIS A 48 -13.15 8.30 25.53
N LEU A 49 -12.80 7.84 26.74
CA LEU A 49 -13.22 6.54 27.25
C LEU A 49 -14.73 6.48 27.50
N GLU A 50 -15.30 7.54 28.09
CA GLU A 50 -16.75 7.64 28.31
C GLU A 50 -17.51 7.53 26.98
N ALA A 51 -17.11 8.32 25.99
CA ALA A 51 -17.72 8.27 24.65
C ALA A 51 -17.59 6.88 24.00
N LEU A 52 -16.45 6.22 24.15
CA LEU A 52 -16.24 4.84 23.68
C LEU A 52 -17.21 3.88 24.37
N PHE A 53 -17.34 3.98 25.70
CA PHE A 53 -18.20 3.07 26.47
C PHE A 53 -19.69 3.27 26.18
N GLU A 54 -20.12 4.52 25.96
CA GLU A 54 -21.47 4.81 25.46
C GLU A 54 -21.70 4.25 24.05
N GLY A 55 -20.66 4.31 23.20
CA GLY A 55 -20.70 3.73 21.86
C GLY A 55 -20.89 2.22 21.89
N LEU A 56 -20.18 1.53 22.80
CA LEU A 56 -20.32 0.09 23.02
C LEU A 56 -21.70 -0.30 23.55
N ASP A 57 -22.30 0.53 24.42
CA ASP A 57 -23.65 0.29 24.92
C ASP A 57 -24.71 0.45 23.83
N ARG A 58 -24.54 1.44 22.95
CA ARG A 58 -25.47 1.68 21.83
C ARG A 58 -25.36 0.63 20.71
N ASN A 59 -24.16 0.12 20.48
CA ASN A 59 -23.86 -0.82 19.40
C ASN A 59 -23.01 -1.99 19.93
N PRO A 60 -23.63 -2.93 20.65
CA PRO A 60 -22.92 -4.09 21.18
C PRO A 60 -22.22 -4.90 20.07
N GLY A 61 -20.96 -5.27 20.30
CA GLY A 61 -20.15 -5.98 19.31
C GLY A 61 -18.83 -6.46 19.88
N ILE A 62 -17.78 -6.42 19.08
CA ILE A 62 -16.43 -6.76 19.51
C ILE A 62 -15.52 -5.52 19.47
N LEU A 63 -14.43 -5.54 20.26
CA LEU A 63 -13.48 -4.44 20.31
C LEU A 63 -12.06 -4.94 19.96
N LEU A 64 -11.45 -4.30 18.96
CA LEU A 64 -10.03 -4.43 18.67
C LEU A 64 -9.33 -3.13 19.03
N MET A 65 -8.17 -3.22 19.71
CA MET A 65 -7.44 -2.02 20.12
C MET A 65 -5.95 -2.09 19.82
N SER A 66 -5.38 -0.92 19.50
CA SER A 66 -3.94 -0.66 19.42
C SER A 66 -3.55 0.46 20.40
N ILE A 67 -3.81 0.24 21.68
CA ILE A 67 -3.50 1.17 22.78
C ILE A 67 -2.17 0.77 23.41
N ILE A 68 -1.23 1.72 23.45
CA ILE A 68 0.09 1.53 24.05
C ILE A 68 0.06 1.84 25.56
N ASP A 69 -0.69 2.89 25.97
CA ASP A 69 -0.83 3.26 27.37
C ASP A 69 -1.50 2.16 28.19
N GLN A 70 -0.77 1.63 29.18
CA GLN A 70 -1.24 0.49 30.01
C GLN A 70 -2.45 0.83 30.88
N ASN A 71 -2.56 2.08 31.34
CA ASN A 71 -3.68 2.50 32.21
C ASN A 71 -4.98 2.58 31.40
N LEU A 72 -4.91 3.21 30.21
CA LEU A 72 -6.03 3.29 29.28
C LEU A 72 -6.48 1.90 28.85
N ARG A 73 -5.51 1.04 28.45
CA ARG A 73 -5.78 -0.34 28.05
C ARG A 73 -6.48 -1.13 29.15
N SER A 74 -5.93 -1.12 30.36
CA SER A 74 -6.51 -1.82 31.53
C SER A 74 -7.93 -1.35 31.85
N SER A 75 -8.20 -0.04 31.70
CA SER A 75 -9.53 0.52 31.89
C SER A 75 -10.51 0.00 30.83
N ILE A 76 -10.10 -0.02 29.54
CA ILE A 76 -10.93 -0.55 28.44
C ILE A 76 -11.20 -2.04 28.66
N GLU A 77 -10.17 -2.84 28.93
CA GLU A 77 -10.33 -4.29 29.18
C GLU A 77 -11.25 -4.61 30.35
N LYS A 78 -11.10 -3.87 31.46
CA LYS A 78 -11.96 -4.03 32.64
C LYS A 78 -13.41 -3.72 32.29
N THR A 79 -13.68 -2.64 31.58
CA THR A 79 -15.04 -2.24 31.19
C THR A 79 -15.63 -3.23 30.18
N CYS A 80 -14.87 -3.65 29.16
CA CYS A 80 -15.32 -4.65 28.21
C CYS A 80 -15.68 -5.97 28.90
N ARG A 81 -14.84 -6.42 29.85
CA ARG A 81 -15.10 -7.64 30.65
C ARG A 81 -16.38 -7.51 31.47
N SER A 82 -16.61 -6.37 32.12
CA SER A 82 -17.85 -6.15 32.91
C SER A 82 -19.12 -6.09 32.05
N LYS A 83 -18.99 -5.67 30.79
CA LYS A 83 -20.09 -5.60 29.81
C LYS A 83 -20.24 -6.88 28.96
N GLY A 84 -19.37 -7.88 29.15
CA GLY A 84 -19.37 -9.08 28.32
C GLY A 84 -18.97 -8.85 26.86
N VAL A 85 -18.25 -7.75 26.56
CA VAL A 85 -17.77 -7.40 25.22
C VAL A 85 -16.44 -8.08 24.97
N PRO A 86 -16.29 -8.94 23.93
CA PRO A 86 -15.00 -9.50 23.55
C PRO A 86 -14.06 -8.37 23.11
N ALA A 87 -12.87 -8.30 23.74
CA ALA A 87 -11.89 -7.26 23.44
C ALA A 87 -10.49 -7.87 23.26
N VAL A 88 -9.76 -7.41 22.24
CA VAL A 88 -8.41 -7.88 21.91
C VAL A 88 -7.48 -6.70 21.63
N SER A 89 -6.30 -6.70 22.29
CA SER A 89 -5.17 -5.84 21.90
C SER A 89 -4.41 -6.51 20.78
N VAL A 90 -4.33 -5.86 19.61
CA VAL A 90 -3.65 -6.41 18.43
C VAL A 90 -2.12 -6.31 18.54
N LEU A 91 -1.59 -5.48 19.45
CA LEU A 91 -0.15 -5.26 19.62
C LEU A 91 0.48 -6.17 20.70
N ASP A 92 -0.29 -6.53 21.73
CA ASP A 92 0.25 -7.20 22.91
C ASP A 92 1.01 -8.49 22.62
N PRO A 93 0.54 -9.41 21.77
CA PRO A 93 1.28 -10.64 21.50
C PRO A 93 2.69 -10.37 20.98
N VAL A 94 2.82 -9.38 20.07
CA VAL A 94 4.12 -9.01 19.48
C VAL A 94 4.98 -8.25 20.47
N VAL A 95 4.41 -7.29 21.18
CA VAL A 95 5.13 -6.48 22.18
C VAL A 95 5.65 -7.34 23.31
N ASN A 96 4.86 -8.26 23.84
CA ASN A 96 5.27 -9.17 24.92
C ASN A 96 6.44 -10.09 24.46
N MET A 97 6.37 -10.60 23.24
CA MET A 97 7.45 -11.39 22.66
C MET A 97 8.73 -10.55 22.54
N LEU A 98 8.64 -9.33 22.00
CA LEU A 98 9.80 -8.43 21.86
C LEU A 98 10.39 -8.05 23.21
N THR A 99 9.56 -7.74 24.22
CA THR A 99 10.01 -7.46 25.59
C THR A 99 10.81 -8.63 26.15
N THR A 100 10.33 -9.86 25.94
CA THR A 100 11.02 -11.06 26.43
C THR A 100 12.35 -11.27 25.70
N VAL A 101 12.38 -11.15 24.38
CA VAL A 101 13.59 -11.39 23.57
C VAL A 101 14.65 -10.31 23.76
N LEU A 102 14.23 -9.03 23.83
CA LEU A 102 15.14 -7.89 23.96
C LEU A 102 15.57 -7.62 25.41
N GLY A 103 14.84 -8.15 26.40
CA GLY A 103 15.09 -7.86 27.82
C GLY A 103 14.88 -6.39 28.19
N GLN A 104 14.11 -5.66 27.39
CA GLN A 104 13.87 -4.22 27.57
C GLN A 104 12.39 -3.93 27.80
N ALA A 105 12.12 -2.98 28.70
CA ALA A 105 10.76 -2.51 28.93
C ALA A 105 10.26 -1.62 27.77
N MET A 106 8.95 -1.62 27.55
CA MET A 106 8.30 -0.74 26.59
C MET A 106 8.52 0.74 26.94
N THR A 107 8.68 1.58 25.93
CA THR A 107 8.77 3.05 26.13
C THR A 107 7.42 3.71 26.38
N ASN A 108 6.31 3.00 26.21
CA ASN A 108 4.92 3.47 26.37
C ASN A 108 4.61 4.81 25.64
N LEU A 109 5.18 5.02 24.46
CA LEU A 109 4.99 6.23 23.66
C LEU A 109 3.94 6.00 22.58
N PRO A 110 2.70 6.52 22.71
CA PRO A 110 1.69 6.46 21.68
C PRO A 110 2.18 7.13 20.38
N GLY A 111 1.96 6.45 19.24
CA GLY A 111 2.37 6.98 17.93
C GLY A 111 3.88 7.05 17.70
N GLY A 112 4.69 6.32 18.47
CA GLY A 112 6.16 6.32 18.36
C GLY A 112 6.70 6.03 16.96
N GLN A 113 5.94 5.26 16.15
CA GLN A 113 6.26 4.98 14.74
C GLN A 113 6.11 6.19 13.80
N ARG A 114 5.51 7.31 14.27
CA ARG A 114 5.23 8.53 13.48
C ARG A 114 6.06 9.73 13.94
N ARG A 115 7.22 9.49 14.53
CA ARG A 115 8.15 10.57 14.84
C ARG A 115 8.60 11.24 13.55
N LEU A 116 8.74 12.58 13.59
CA LEU A 116 9.39 13.38 12.54
C LEU A 116 10.90 13.14 12.62
N ASP A 117 11.32 11.94 12.26
CA ASP A 117 12.70 11.52 12.23
C ASP A 117 13.26 11.55 10.80
N THR A 118 14.52 11.20 10.63
CA THR A 118 15.17 11.11 9.32
C THR A 118 14.43 10.17 8.36
N ALA A 119 13.82 9.09 8.87
CA ALA A 119 13.04 8.17 8.08
C ALA A 119 11.74 8.78 7.56
N TYR A 120 11.09 9.65 8.35
CA TYR A 120 9.93 10.41 7.89
C TYR A 120 10.29 11.34 6.72
N PHE A 121 11.36 12.15 6.89
CA PHE A 121 11.80 13.06 5.83
C PHE A 121 12.27 12.32 4.58
N ALA A 122 12.93 11.16 4.73
CA ALA A 122 13.31 10.32 3.60
C ALA A 122 12.08 9.81 2.83
N ARG A 123 11.00 9.39 3.54
CA ARG A 123 9.74 8.99 2.89
C ARG A 123 9.08 10.16 2.14
N MET A 124 9.04 11.36 2.74
CA MET A 124 8.50 12.54 2.06
C MET A 124 9.29 12.89 0.81
N ALA A 125 10.62 12.87 0.89
CA ALA A 125 11.49 13.08 -0.26
C ALA A 125 11.30 12.01 -1.36
N ALA A 126 10.99 10.77 -0.98
CA ALA A 126 10.69 9.70 -1.94
C ALA A 126 9.33 9.92 -2.63
N VAL A 127 8.31 10.39 -1.89
CA VAL A 127 7.01 10.75 -2.46
C VAL A 127 7.14 11.93 -3.43
N ASP A 128 7.82 13.00 -3.03
CA ASP A 128 8.08 14.16 -3.90
C ASP A 128 8.84 13.74 -5.17
N PHE A 129 9.81 12.82 -5.02
CA PHE A 129 10.55 12.26 -6.16
C PHE A 129 9.62 11.50 -7.10
N ALA A 130 8.77 10.61 -6.59
CA ALA A 130 7.86 9.80 -7.41
C ALA A 130 6.84 10.67 -8.17
N VAL A 131 6.30 11.72 -7.53
CA VAL A 131 5.40 12.68 -8.18
C VAL A 131 6.11 13.44 -9.31
N SER A 132 7.34 13.89 -9.06
CA SER A 132 8.13 14.66 -10.05
C SER A 132 8.69 13.83 -11.20
N HIS A 133 8.72 12.49 -11.08
CA HIS A 133 9.23 11.55 -12.07
C HIS A 133 8.15 10.59 -12.60
N ASP A 134 6.90 11.05 -12.63
CA ASP A 134 5.77 10.26 -13.14
C ASP A 134 5.73 10.32 -14.68
N ASP A 135 5.36 9.20 -15.31
CA ASP A 135 5.18 9.04 -16.76
C ASP A 135 6.30 9.64 -17.64
N GLY A 136 7.56 9.49 -17.21
CA GLY A 136 8.74 9.89 -17.98
C GLY A 136 9.16 11.36 -17.77
N MET A 137 8.60 12.04 -16.78
CA MET A 137 9.06 13.37 -16.40
C MET A 137 10.46 13.30 -15.74
N ASN A 138 11.26 14.35 -15.90
CA ASN A 138 12.56 14.53 -15.26
C ASN A 138 13.56 13.36 -15.44
N MET A 139 13.52 12.66 -16.58
CA MET A 139 14.37 11.51 -16.87
C MET A 139 15.88 11.82 -16.73
N SER A 140 16.30 13.06 -16.91
CA SER A 140 17.70 13.48 -16.74
C SER A 140 18.21 13.36 -15.30
N ASN A 141 17.32 13.19 -14.30
CA ASN A 141 17.66 13.13 -12.88
C ASN A 141 17.56 11.70 -12.29
N LEU A 142 17.48 10.66 -13.14
CA LEU A 142 17.36 9.26 -12.73
C LEU A 142 18.49 8.75 -11.83
N LYS A 143 19.64 9.40 -11.83
CA LYS A 143 20.77 9.05 -10.93
C LYS A 143 20.42 9.11 -9.44
N LYS A 144 19.31 9.76 -9.08
CA LYS A 144 18.80 9.83 -7.70
C LYS A 144 17.70 8.79 -7.40
N ALA A 145 17.27 8.05 -8.41
CA ALA A 145 16.25 7.02 -8.27
C ALA A 145 16.86 5.73 -7.69
N ASP A 146 16.09 5.04 -6.87
CA ASP A 146 16.40 3.67 -6.46
C ASP A 146 15.95 2.69 -7.54
N MET A 147 14.87 3.01 -8.26
CA MET A 147 14.33 2.16 -9.32
C MET A 147 13.53 2.92 -10.37
N LEU A 148 13.46 2.34 -11.57
CA LEU A 148 12.61 2.79 -12.68
C LEU A 148 11.59 1.71 -13.05
N ILE A 149 10.33 2.05 -13.03
CA ILE A 149 9.24 1.18 -13.50
C ILE A 149 8.89 1.56 -14.94
N VAL A 150 8.99 0.61 -15.87
CA VAL A 150 8.67 0.82 -17.28
C VAL A 150 7.46 -0.02 -17.68
N GLY A 151 6.54 0.54 -18.44
CA GLY A 151 5.37 -0.24 -18.92
C GLY A 151 4.46 0.57 -19.81
N ILE A 152 3.60 -0.11 -20.55
CA ILE A 152 2.57 0.57 -21.37
C ILE A 152 1.50 1.22 -20.50
N SER A 153 0.66 2.04 -21.10
CA SER A 153 -0.44 2.71 -20.39
C SER A 153 -1.36 1.71 -19.67
N ARG A 154 -1.77 2.03 -18.44
CA ARG A 154 -2.69 1.24 -17.58
C ARG A 154 -2.11 -0.07 -17.03
N THR A 155 -0.81 -0.15 -16.84
CA THR A 155 -0.15 -1.25 -16.10
C THR A 155 0.13 -0.92 -14.64
N SER A 156 -0.61 0.00 -14.04
CA SER A 156 -0.50 0.41 -12.63
C SER A 156 0.87 0.98 -12.22
N LYS A 157 1.66 1.56 -13.15
CA LYS A 157 2.96 2.16 -12.84
C LYS A 157 2.87 3.23 -11.75
N THR A 158 2.11 4.30 -12.00
CA THR A 158 1.96 5.43 -11.06
C THR A 158 1.50 5.00 -9.66
N PRO A 159 0.40 4.23 -9.48
CA PRO A 159 0.01 3.80 -8.13
C PRO A 159 1.06 2.90 -7.46
N THR A 160 1.77 2.07 -8.21
CA THR A 160 2.85 1.23 -7.66
C THR A 160 4.06 2.08 -7.26
N SER A 161 4.44 3.09 -8.06
CA SER A 161 5.51 4.03 -7.72
C SER A 161 5.19 4.78 -6.43
N MET A 162 3.96 5.27 -6.29
CA MET A 162 3.50 5.96 -5.09
C MET A 162 3.50 5.06 -3.86
N TYR A 163 3.05 3.81 -4.01
CA TYR A 163 3.06 2.84 -2.92
C TYR A 163 4.49 2.53 -2.43
N LEU A 164 5.45 2.37 -3.35
CA LEU A 164 6.86 2.15 -3.01
C LEU A 164 7.48 3.42 -2.40
N ALA A 165 7.10 4.61 -2.87
CA ALA A 165 7.57 5.88 -2.34
C ALA A 165 7.14 6.08 -0.88
N HIS A 166 5.92 5.69 -0.52
CA HIS A 166 5.47 5.65 0.89
C HIS A 166 6.29 4.70 1.77
N ARG A 167 7.02 3.76 1.18
CA ARG A 167 7.99 2.88 1.85
C ARG A 167 9.41 3.42 1.85
N GLY A 168 9.62 4.62 1.27
CA GLY A 168 10.90 5.34 1.28
C GLY A 168 11.76 5.14 0.03
N TYR A 169 11.28 4.43 -1.00
CA TYR A 169 12.01 4.24 -2.25
C TYR A 169 11.74 5.37 -3.24
N LYS A 170 12.79 5.96 -3.80
CA LYS A 170 12.69 6.95 -4.87
C LYS A 170 12.45 6.25 -6.20
N VAL A 171 11.21 6.23 -6.63
CA VAL A 171 10.77 5.49 -7.81
C VAL A 171 10.40 6.46 -8.92
N ALA A 172 11.05 6.31 -10.07
CA ALA A 172 10.61 6.91 -11.32
C ALA A 172 9.75 5.90 -12.09
N ASN A 173 8.86 6.40 -12.96
CA ASN A 173 8.20 5.50 -13.90
C ASN A 173 8.11 6.12 -15.30
N TYR A 174 8.12 5.25 -16.30
CA TYR A 174 8.07 5.62 -17.70
C TYR A 174 6.96 4.89 -18.43
N ALA A 175 6.10 5.66 -19.12
CA ALA A 175 5.07 5.12 -20.00
C ALA A 175 5.63 4.87 -21.39
N LEU A 176 5.60 3.63 -21.84
CA LEU A 176 5.89 3.31 -23.24
C LEU A 176 4.76 3.80 -24.12
N VAL A 177 5.09 4.62 -25.09
CA VAL A 177 4.15 5.18 -26.08
C VAL A 177 4.37 4.45 -27.41
N PRO A 178 3.29 4.01 -28.11
CA PRO A 178 3.40 3.38 -29.42
C PRO A 178 4.23 4.23 -30.41
N LYS A 179 5.10 3.58 -31.15
CA LYS A 179 5.96 4.20 -32.20
C LYS A 179 7.01 5.20 -31.67
N VAL A 180 7.09 5.42 -30.35
CA VAL A 180 8.14 6.25 -29.73
C VAL A 180 9.18 5.32 -29.13
N PRO A 181 10.45 5.38 -29.56
CA PRO A 181 11.51 4.56 -28.99
C PRO A 181 11.75 4.93 -27.52
N PHE A 182 12.07 3.92 -26.71
CA PHE A 182 12.46 4.17 -25.32
C PHE A 182 13.79 4.96 -25.29
N PRO A 183 13.90 6.03 -24.50
CA PRO A 183 15.05 6.90 -24.48
C PRO A 183 16.21 6.28 -23.67
N GLN A 184 16.84 5.25 -24.22
CA GLN A 184 17.89 4.44 -23.58
C GLN A 184 19.04 5.27 -23.02
N HIS A 185 19.38 6.39 -23.68
CA HIS A 185 20.49 7.27 -23.28
C HIS A 185 20.37 7.83 -21.86
N TYR A 186 19.17 7.88 -21.27
CA TYR A 186 19.00 8.27 -19.85
C TYR A 186 19.48 7.20 -18.87
N LEU A 187 19.66 5.96 -19.32
CA LEU A 187 20.13 4.86 -18.49
C LEU A 187 21.65 4.59 -18.68
N ASP A 188 22.27 5.21 -19.69
CA ASP A 188 23.66 4.98 -20.01
C ASP A 188 24.58 5.36 -18.83
N GLY A 189 25.39 4.40 -18.37
CA GLY A 189 26.29 4.61 -17.25
C GLY A 189 25.63 4.69 -15.87
N LEU A 190 24.32 4.45 -15.75
CA LEU A 190 23.63 4.37 -14.46
C LEU A 190 23.54 2.92 -13.96
N ASP A 191 23.90 2.71 -12.71
CA ASP A 191 23.58 1.50 -11.98
C ASP A 191 22.21 1.64 -11.33
N LEU A 192 21.16 1.48 -12.15
CA LEU A 192 19.78 1.67 -11.76
C LEU A 192 18.99 0.40 -11.96
N PHE A 193 18.23 -0.01 -10.94
CA PHE A 193 17.29 -1.12 -11.09
C PHE A 193 16.12 -0.72 -11.97
N VAL A 194 15.90 -1.47 -13.05
CA VAL A 194 14.77 -1.24 -13.97
C VAL A 194 13.90 -2.48 -14.01
N VAL A 195 12.58 -2.29 -13.95
CA VAL A 195 11.58 -3.36 -14.01
C VAL A 195 10.47 -3.05 -15.01
N GLY A 196 10.10 -4.05 -15.81
CA GLY A 196 9.00 -3.95 -16.76
C GLY A 196 7.69 -4.42 -16.17
N LEU A 197 6.61 -3.64 -16.33
CA LEU A 197 5.25 -4.08 -16.03
C LEU A 197 4.49 -4.43 -17.31
N THR A 198 3.81 -5.57 -17.31
CA THR A 198 2.96 -6.04 -18.40
C THR A 198 1.60 -6.47 -17.88
N ASN A 199 0.61 -6.55 -18.77
CA ASN A 199 -0.74 -6.99 -18.44
C ASN A 199 -1.31 -7.79 -19.62
N ASP A 200 -2.37 -8.53 -19.38
CA ASP A 200 -3.12 -9.21 -20.44
C ASP A 200 -3.78 -8.18 -21.37
N PRO A 201 -3.65 -8.33 -22.73
CA PRO A 201 -4.21 -7.37 -23.68
C PRO A 201 -5.73 -7.19 -23.56
N LYS A 202 -6.49 -8.27 -23.32
CA LYS A 202 -7.95 -8.20 -23.16
C LYS A 202 -8.32 -7.39 -21.93
N ARG A 203 -7.59 -7.63 -20.83
CA ARG A 203 -7.79 -6.87 -19.59
C ARG A 203 -7.45 -5.39 -19.77
N LEU A 204 -6.37 -5.08 -20.46
CA LEU A 204 -6.00 -3.68 -20.78
C LEU A 204 -7.06 -2.99 -21.63
N SER A 205 -7.59 -3.65 -22.66
CA SER A 205 -8.68 -3.13 -23.49
C SER A 205 -9.91 -2.76 -22.63
N GLN A 206 -10.31 -3.64 -21.70
CA GLN A 206 -11.42 -3.35 -20.77
C GLN A 206 -11.12 -2.13 -19.88
N ILE A 207 -9.93 -2.07 -19.28
CA ILE A 207 -9.53 -0.95 -18.39
C ILE A 207 -9.50 0.36 -19.16
N ARG A 208 -8.96 0.35 -20.39
CA ARG A 208 -8.86 1.56 -21.24
C ARG A 208 -10.25 2.04 -21.66
N ARG A 209 -11.18 1.15 -22.07
CA ARG A 209 -12.59 1.49 -22.37
C ARG A 209 -13.30 2.11 -21.17
N THR A 210 -13.17 1.50 -20.00
CA THR A 210 -13.77 2.05 -18.77
C THR A 210 -13.23 3.46 -18.47
N ARG A 211 -11.94 3.71 -18.71
CA ARG A 211 -11.33 5.04 -18.50
C ARG A 211 -11.82 6.05 -19.51
N GLN A 212 -11.91 5.69 -20.80
CA GLN A 212 -12.46 6.58 -21.85
C GLN A 212 -13.91 6.98 -21.52
N ALA A 213 -14.74 6.02 -21.14
CA ALA A 213 -16.11 6.28 -20.73
C ALA A 213 -16.20 7.23 -19.53
N ALA A 214 -15.33 7.07 -18.53
CA ALA A 214 -15.28 7.93 -17.35
C ALA A 214 -14.80 9.36 -17.66
N MET A 215 -13.99 9.55 -18.68
CA MET A 215 -13.44 10.84 -19.09
C MET A 215 -14.28 11.52 -20.21
N GLN A 216 -15.33 10.86 -20.70
CA GLN A 216 -16.11 11.30 -21.87
C GLN A 216 -15.23 11.56 -23.10
N ASP A 217 -14.09 10.89 -23.19
CA ASP A 217 -13.11 11.03 -24.26
C ASP A 217 -13.33 9.94 -25.32
N ASN A 218 -14.13 10.25 -26.32
CA ASN A 218 -14.39 9.37 -27.47
C ASN A 218 -13.43 9.62 -28.65
N ALA A 219 -12.43 10.49 -28.49
CA ALA A 219 -11.61 10.96 -29.59
C ALA A 219 -10.56 9.97 -30.09
N ASN A 220 -10.28 8.87 -29.35
CA ASN A 220 -9.23 7.93 -29.74
C ASN A 220 -9.72 6.47 -29.67
N GLU A 221 -10.39 6.01 -30.75
CA GLU A 221 -10.88 4.64 -30.87
C GLU A 221 -9.74 3.60 -30.81
N ASP A 222 -8.57 3.95 -31.30
CA ASP A 222 -7.38 3.09 -31.32
C ASP A 222 -6.82 2.78 -29.93
N TYR A 223 -7.06 3.63 -28.93
CA TYR A 223 -6.49 3.50 -27.58
C TYR A 223 -6.93 2.22 -26.86
N ALA A 224 -8.13 1.73 -27.13
CA ALA A 224 -8.69 0.51 -26.53
C ALA A 224 -8.77 -0.67 -27.50
N ASP A 225 -8.23 -0.51 -28.72
CA ASP A 225 -8.19 -1.57 -29.73
C ASP A 225 -7.31 -2.73 -29.27
N ILE A 226 -7.84 -3.95 -29.39
CA ILE A 226 -7.19 -5.16 -28.86
C ILE A 226 -5.93 -5.56 -29.64
N ASP A 227 -5.92 -5.34 -30.96
CA ASP A 227 -4.80 -5.71 -31.83
C ASP A 227 -3.64 -4.78 -31.59
N GLN A 228 -3.90 -3.49 -31.49
CA GLN A 228 -2.89 -2.47 -31.14
C GLN A 228 -2.32 -2.70 -29.73
N ILE A 229 -3.16 -2.97 -28.75
CA ILE A 229 -2.71 -3.31 -27.39
C ILE A 229 -1.85 -4.58 -27.39
N THR A 230 -2.20 -5.59 -28.18
CA THR A 230 -1.41 -6.81 -28.30
C THR A 230 -0.02 -6.54 -28.85
N ASP A 231 0.08 -5.66 -29.84
CA ASP A 231 1.36 -5.23 -30.38
C ASP A 231 2.17 -4.37 -29.40
N GLU A 232 1.53 -3.47 -28.66
CA GLU A 232 2.18 -2.72 -27.57
C GLU A 232 2.78 -3.67 -26.53
N VAL A 233 2.00 -4.64 -26.03
CA VAL A 233 2.48 -5.62 -25.03
C VAL A 233 3.64 -6.44 -25.59
N ARG A 234 3.58 -6.88 -26.85
CA ARG A 234 4.65 -7.64 -27.51
C ARG A 234 5.91 -6.81 -27.60
N ASN A 235 5.81 -5.56 -28.03
CA ASN A 235 6.95 -4.66 -28.17
C ASN A 235 7.58 -4.31 -26.81
N ALA A 236 6.75 -4.06 -25.78
CA ALA A 236 7.22 -3.85 -24.43
C ALA A 236 8.00 -5.06 -23.89
N ARG A 237 7.48 -6.27 -24.06
CA ARG A 237 8.17 -7.51 -23.66
C ARG A 237 9.49 -7.72 -24.39
N ARG A 238 9.57 -7.37 -25.68
CA ARG A 238 10.84 -7.42 -26.45
C ARG A 238 11.85 -6.42 -25.89
N LEU A 239 11.43 -5.19 -25.60
CA LEU A 239 12.29 -4.18 -24.98
C LEU A 239 12.83 -4.65 -23.64
N PHE A 240 11.96 -5.23 -22.77
CA PHE A 240 12.39 -5.72 -21.48
C PHE A 240 13.39 -6.87 -21.62
N ALA A 241 13.14 -7.81 -22.50
CA ALA A 241 14.02 -8.94 -22.75
C ALA A 241 15.38 -8.52 -23.33
N SER A 242 15.42 -7.56 -24.28
CA SER A 242 16.66 -7.07 -24.87
C SER A 242 17.55 -6.33 -23.88
N ASN A 243 16.96 -5.75 -22.82
CA ASN A 243 17.70 -5.06 -21.76
C ASN A 243 17.93 -5.94 -20.53
N GLY A 244 17.45 -7.18 -20.50
CA GLY A 244 17.57 -8.06 -19.34
C GLY A 244 16.78 -7.60 -18.11
N TRP A 245 15.75 -6.75 -18.30
CA TRP A 245 14.94 -6.25 -17.19
C TRP A 245 13.94 -7.32 -16.73
N PRO A 246 13.79 -7.53 -15.41
CA PRO A 246 12.73 -8.40 -14.88
C PRO A 246 11.35 -7.88 -15.30
N VAL A 247 10.45 -8.81 -15.56
CA VAL A 247 9.07 -8.50 -16.00
C VAL A 247 8.06 -9.03 -15.01
N ILE A 248 7.14 -8.17 -14.60
CA ILE A 248 6.04 -8.52 -13.70
C ILE A 248 4.72 -8.39 -14.47
N ASP A 249 3.97 -9.48 -14.53
CA ASP A 249 2.60 -9.49 -15.04
C ASP A 249 1.63 -9.05 -13.94
N VAL A 250 0.93 -7.93 -14.18
CA VAL A 250 0.02 -7.32 -13.20
C VAL A 250 -1.45 -7.66 -13.45
N THR A 251 -1.76 -8.60 -14.34
CA THR A 251 -3.13 -8.93 -14.79
C THR A 251 -4.09 -9.19 -13.62
N ARG A 252 -3.63 -9.90 -12.61
CA ARG A 252 -4.43 -10.31 -11.43
C ARG A 252 -3.76 -9.90 -10.11
N ARG A 253 -2.92 -8.88 -10.12
CA ARG A 253 -2.21 -8.41 -8.93
C ARG A 253 -2.75 -7.08 -8.47
N SER A 254 -2.82 -6.92 -7.17
CA SER A 254 -3.00 -5.61 -6.54
C SER A 254 -1.72 -4.77 -6.68
N VAL A 255 -1.82 -3.48 -6.34
CA VAL A 255 -0.66 -2.57 -6.30
C VAL A 255 0.36 -3.06 -5.27
N GLU A 256 -0.12 -3.53 -4.12
CA GLU A 256 0.68 -4.05 -3.01
C GLU A 256 1.45 -5.31 -3.41
N GLU A 257 0.78 -6.26 -4.07
CA GLU A 257 1.39 -7.50 -4.57
C GLU A 257 2.42 -7.21 -5.67
N THR A 258 2.13 -6.24 -6.54
CA THR A 258 3.06 -5.78 -7.57
C THR A 258 4.30 -5.16 -6.92
N ALA A 259 4.12 -4.27 -5.95
CA ALA A 259 5.22 -3.65 -5.21
C ALA A 259 6.06 -4.68 -4.44
N ALA A 260 5.41 -5.67 -3.81
CA ALA A 260 6.11 -6.75 -3.13
C ALA A 260 6.99 -7.57 -4.10
N ALA A 261 6.47 -7.90 -5.29
CA ALA A 261 7.23 -8.58 -6.33
C ALA A 261 8.41 -7.74 -6.84
N ILE A 262 8.22 -6.42 -7.03
CA ILE A 262 9.31 -5.49 -7.39
C ILE A 262 10.42 -5.52 -6.34
N LEU A 263 10.07 -5.42 -5.07
CA LEU A 263 11.04 -5.43 -3.97
C LEU A 263 11.83 -6.73 -3.89
N GLN A 264 11.23 -7.88 -4.18
CA GLN A 264 11.95 -9.15 -4.25
C GLN A 264 13.05 -9.15 -5.34
N TYR A 265 12.75 -8.61 -6.53
CA TYR A 265 13.74 -8.46 -7.59
C TYR A 265 14.80 -7.41 -7.24
N TYR A 266 14.39 -6.30 -6.65
CA TYR A 266 15.29 -5.23 -6.23
C TYR A 266 16.30 -5.71 -5.18
N THR A 267 15.85 -6.43 -4.15
CA THR A 267 16.74 -7.00 -3.12
C THR A 267 17.80 -7.92 -3.74
N LYS A 268 17.38 -8.85 -4.61
CA LYS A 268 18.32 -9.72 -5.32
C LYS A 268 19.32 -8.95 -6.19
N TRP A 269 18.84 -7.93 -6.87
CA TRP A 269 19.68 -7.06 -7.71
C TRP A 269 20.70 -6.29 -6.85
N ALA A 270 20.31 -5.76 -5.70
CA ALA A 270 21.19 -5.05 -4.78
C ALA A 270 22.24 -5.98 -4.15
N GLU A 271 21.86 -7.22 -3.77
CA GLU A 271 22.81 -8.22 -3.24
C GLU A 271 23.91 -8.59 -4.21
N THR A 272 23.67 -8.54 -5.53
CA THR A 272 24.71 -8.84 -6.54
C THR A 272 25.70 -7.71 -6.76
N ARG A 273 25.51 -6.55 -6.13
CA ARG A 273 26.30 -5.32 -6.28
C ARG A 273 26.97 -4.83 -4.99
N SER A 274 26.60 -5.45 -3.87
CA SER A 274 27.27 -5.27 -2.57
C SER A 274 28.41 -6.25 -2.40
#